data_358b1813049a8bab5d3efcc84e0f716b
#
_entry.id   358b1813049a8bab5d3efcc84e0f716b
#
_cell.length_a   1.000
_cell.length_b   1.000
_cell.length_c   1.000
_cell.angle_alpha   90.00
_cell.angle_beta   90.00
_cell.angle_gamma   90.00
#
_symmetry.space_group_name_H-M   'P 1'
#
loop_
_entity.id
_entity.type
_entity.pdbx_description
1 polymer ?
#
loop_
_entity_poly.entity_id
_entity_poly.type
_entity_poly.pdbx_seq_one_letter_code
_entity_poly.pdbx_strand_id
1 'polypeptide(L)'
;MIFPTLLKMLEEDKKMVKNLYTTQSSEKFYLSDVKFNKDGLVPVISQCVHSGTVLMMAWMNNQSLKKTIDTKDMYYFSRSRNKLWKKGETSGNFQRLHELRLDCDSDTLLALIEQKGVACHTGVKSCFFKSQYDMKNE
;
A
#
# COMPACT_ATOMS: atom_id res chain seq x y z
N MET A 1 -3.17 31.73 22.87
CA MET A 1 -3.83 30.63 22.15
C MET A 1 -2.79 29.95 21.27
N ILE A 2 -2.60 28.66 21.46
CA ILE A 2 -1.61 27.89 20.70
C ILE A 2 -2.37 27.21 19.56
N PHE A 3 -2.01 27.58 18.32
CA PHE A 3 -2.51 26.88 17.14
C PHE A 3 -1.67 25.64 16.88
N PRO A 4 -2.28 24.51 16.53
CA PRO A 4 -1.50 23.36 16.10
C PRO A 4 -0.65 23.71 14.88
N THR A 5 0.57 23.19 14.83
CA THR A 5 1.41 23.36 13.65
C THR A 5 0.73 22.68 12.45
N LEU A 6 1.04 23.15 11.25
CA LEU A 6 0.53 22.53 10.01
C LEU A 6 0.87 21.03 9.97
N LEU A 7 2.07 20.66 10.43
CA LEU A 7 2.50 19.27 10.48
C LEU A 7 1.60 18.42 11.39
N LYS A 8 1.25 18.95 12.58
CA LYS A 8 0.36 18.26 13.54
C LYS A 8 -1.04 18.10 12.96
N MET A 9 -1.56 19.12 12.28
CA MET A 9 -2.86 19.06 11.62
C MET A 9 -2.87 17.99 10.52
N LEU A 10 -1.81 17.90 9.73
CA LEU A 10 -1.66 16.88 8.68
C LEU A 10 -1.62 15.47 9.27
N GLU A 11 -0.96 15.28 10.42
CA GLU A 11 -0.92 13.98 11.10
C GLU A 11 -2.30 13.58 11.65
N GLU A 12 -3.05 14.53 12.20
CA GLU A 12 -4.42 14.29 12.68
C GLU A 12 -5.36 13.94 11.53
N ASP A 13 -5.25 14.66 10.41
CA ASP A 13 -6.04 14.38 9.20
C ASP A 13 -5.72 12.99 8.63
N LYS A 14 -4.45 12.61 8.56
CA LYS A 14 -4.01 11.28 8.14
C LYS A 14 -4.62 10.19 9.03
N LYS A 15 -4.59 10.39 10.34
CA LYS A 15 -5.15 9.46 11.32
C LYS A 15 -6.66 9.33 11.14
N MET A 16 -7.37 10.44 10.93
CA MET A 16 -8.81 10.44 10.73
C MET A 16 -9.20 9.71 9.45
N VAL A 17 -8.51 9.97 8.34
CA VAL A 17 -8.75 9.29 7.05
C VAL A 17 -8.49 7.80 7.18
N LYS A 18 -7.41 7.41 7.82
CA LYS A 18 -7.08 6.00 8.06
C LYS A 18 -8.19 5.30 8.85
N ASN A 19 -8.71 5.94 9.90
CA ASN A 19 -9.79 5.38 10.71
C ASN A 19 -11.12 5.28 9.93
N LEU A 20 -11.31 6.11 8.92
CA LEU A 20 -12.51 6.07 8.08
C LEU A 20 -12.55 4.85 7.18
N TYR A 21 -11.40 4.44 6.64
CA TYR A 21 -11.31 3.40 5.62
C TYR A 21 -10.81 2.05 6.14
N THR A 22 -10.25 2.02 7.35
CA THR A 22 -9.78 0.80 7.97
C THR A 22 -10.24 0.70 9.41
N THR A 23 -10.46 -0.51 9.90
CA THR A 23 -10.72 -0.74 11.31
C THR A 23 -9.47 -0.42 12.13
N GLN A 24 -9.67 -0.07 13.40
CA GLN A 24 -8.54 0.08 14.30
C GLN A 24 -7.85 -1.26 14.48
N SER A 25 -6.51 -1.26 14.42
CA SER A 25 -5.72 -2.46 14.66
C SER A 25 -5.81 -2.87 16.13
N SER A 26 -6.09 -4.14 16.38
CA SER A 26 -6.18 -4.70 17.73
C SER A 26 -4.99 -5.58 18.08
N GLU A 27 -4.24 -6.04 17.10
CA GLU A 27 -3.11 -6.96 17.28
C GLU A 27 -1.92 -6.50 16.47
N LYS A 28 -0.72 -6.74 17.00
CA LYS A 28 0.51 -6.53 16.27
C LYS A 28 0.90 -7.82 15.55
N PHE A 29 1.37 -7.71 14.30
CA PHE A 29 1.95 -8.83 13.59
C PHE A 29 3.45 -8.63 13.38
N TYR A 30 4.16 -9.75 13.19
CA TYR A 30 5.58 -9.80 12.91
C TYR A 30 5.82 -10.44 11.55
N LEU A 31 6.99 -10.20 10.96
CA LEU A 31 7.36 -10.78 9.67
C LEU A 31 7.17 -12.31 9.66
N SER A 32 7.47 -12.96 10.77
CA SER A 32 7.32 -14.42 10.92
C SER A 32 5.86 -14.91 10.87
N ASP A 33 4.90 -14.01 11.06
CA ASP A 33 3.47 -14.37 11.01
C ASP A 33 2.96 -14.50 9.58
N VAL A 34 3.64 -13.90 8.61
CA VAL A 34 3.20 -13.84 7.22
C VAL A 34 3.30 -15.23 6.57
N LYS A 35 2.18 -15.67 6.02
CA LYS A 35 2.10 -16.95 5.29
C LYS A 35 2.28 -16.68 3.80
N PHE A 36 3.49 -16.94 3.32
CA PHE A 36 3.79 -16.88 1.89
C PHE A 36 3.19 -18.09 1.19
N ASN A 37 2.83 -17.92 -0.09
CA ASN A 37 2.33 -19.03 -0.88
C ASN A 37 3.46 -20.02 -1.26
N LYS A 38 3.13 -21.05 -2.05
CA LYS A 38 4.10 -22.07 -2.49
C LYS A 38 5.29 -21.50 -3.26
N ASP A 39 5.13 -20.33 -3.87
CA ASP A 39 6.17 -19.65 -4.63
C ASP A 39 6.97 -18.65 -3.78
N GLY A 40 6.69 -18.59 -2.48
CA GLY A 40 7.33 -17.67 -1.55
C GLY A 40 6.84 -16.24 -1.68
N LEU A 41 5.61 -16.02 -2.16
CA LEU A 41 5.03 -14.71 -2.41
C LEU A 41 3.79 -14.46 -1.57
N VAL A 42 3.57 -13.19 -1.23
CA VAL A 42 2.35 -12.70 -0.58
C VAL A 42 1.78 -11.54 -1.39
N PRO A 43 0.46 -11.50 -1.63
CA PRO A 43 -0.15 -10.37 -2.31
C PRO A 43 -0.23 -9.17 -1.38
N VAL A 44 -0.06 -7.98 -1.95
CA VAL A 44 -0.10 -6.71 -1.22
C VAL A 44 -1.03 -5.76 -1.96
N ILE A 45 -2.05 -5.29 -1.27
CA ILE A 45 -2.94 -4.24 -1.75
C ILE A 45 -2.42 -2.92 -1.20
N SER A 46 -2.21 -1.92 -2.08
CA SER A 46 -1.76 -0.60 -1.66
C SER A 46 -2.91 0.38 -1.74
N GLN A 47 -3.16 1.07 -0.62
CA GLN A 47 -4.25 2.01 -0.43
C GLN A 47 -3.68 3.37 0.01
N CYS A 48 -4.17 4.45 -0.58
CA CYS A 48 -3.75 5.79 -0.22
C CYS A 48 -4.21 6.12 1.20
N VAL A 49 -3.26 6.51 2.07
CA VAL A 49 -3.56 6.85 3.46
C VAL A 49 -4.38 8.14 3.58
N HIS A 50 -4.29 9.03 2.58
CA HIS A 50 -5.00 10.32 2.59
C HIS A 50 -6.43 10.21 2.07
N SER A 51 -6.61 9.57 0.91
CA SER A 51 -7.91 9.53 0.21
C SER A 51 -8.69 8.24 0.44
N GLY A 52 -8.04 7.19 0.91
CA GLY A 52 -8.63 5.86 0.99
C GLY A 52 -8.72 5.16 -0.36
N THR A 53 -8.23 5.77 -1.43
CA THR A 53 -8.25 5.15 -2.76
C THR A 53 -7.41 3.88 -2.76
N VAL A 54 -8.00 2.78 -3.22
CA VAL A 54 -7.25 1.54 -3.49
C VAL A 54 -6.48 1.74 -4.79
N LEU A 55 -5.17 1.63 -4.74
CA LEU A 55 -4.30 2.06 -5.83
C LEU A 55 -3.85 0.91 -6.72
N MET A 56 -3.42 -0.19 -6.14
CA MET A 56 -2.86 -1.31 -6.89
C MET A 56 -2.76 -2.56 -6.03
N MET A 57 -2.48 -3.67 -6.69
CA MET A 57 -2.09 -4.93 -6.06
C MET A 57 -0.80 -5.41 -6.73
N ALA A 58 0.14 -5.88 -5.92
CA ALA A 58 1.38 -6.47 -6.39
C ALA A 58 1.82 -7.56 -5.42
N TRP A 59 2.99 -8.15 -5.67
CA TRP A 59 3.52 -9.27 -4.88
C TRP A 59 4.77 -8.85 -4.13
N MET A 60 4.96 -9.45 -2.96
CA MET A 60 6.21 -9.36 -2.20
C MET A 60 6.73 -10.76 -1.90
N ASN A 61 8.05 -10.93 -1.94
CA ASN A 61 8.71 -12.05 -1.30
C ASN A 61 9.21 -11.60 0.08
N ASN A 62 9.85 -12.51 0.82
CA ASN A 62 10.38 -12.20 2.14
C ASN A 62 11.38 -11.04 2.09
N GLN A 63 12.23 -11.00 1.07
CA GLN A 63 13.26 -9.97 0.91
C GLN A 63 12.65 -8.58 0.66
N SER A 64 11.68 -8.48 -0.26
CA SER A 64 11.03 -7.20 -0.56
C SER A 64 10.18 -6.70 0.61
N LEU A 65 9.51 -7.61 1.33
CA LEU A 65 8.75 -7.25 2.52
C LEU A 65 9.67 -6.70 3.62
N LYS A 66 10.78 -7.39 3.90
CA LYS A 66 11.75 -6.93 4.88
C LYS A 66 12.32 -5.57 4.52
N LYS A 67 12.67 -5.38 3.25
CA LYS A 67 13.22 -4.12 2.77
C LYS A 67 12.21 -2.97 2.87
N THR A 68 10.94 -3.24 2.59
CA THR A 68 9.85 -2.28 2.75
C THR A 68 9.71 -1.85 4.22
N ILE A 69 9.73 -2.80 5.15
CA ILE A 69 9.62 -2.50 6.58
C ILE A 69 10.81 -1.66 7.06
N ASP A 70 12.01 -2.02 6.64
CA ASP A 70 13.25 -1.36 7.08
C ASP A 70 13.38 0.06 6.53
N THR A 71 13.04 0.27 5.25
CA THR A 71 13.23 1.57 4.58
C THR A 71 12.01 2.47 4.61
N LYS A 72 10.80 1.92 4.78
CA LYS A 72 9.52 2.60 4.60
C LYS A 72 9.23 3.00 3.14
N ASP A 73 10.03 2.54 2.20
CA ASP A 73 9.75 2.65 0.77
C ASP A 73 9.20 1.31 0.28
N MET A 74 8.20 1.35 -0.61
CA MET A 74 7.57 0.13 -1.08
C MET A 74 8.43 -0.58 -2.11
N TYR A 75 8.80 -1.82 -1.78
CA TYR A 75 9.50 -2.75 -2.64
C TYR A 75 8.59 -3.94 -2.93
N TYR A 76 8.49 -4.31 -4.18
CA TYR A 76 7.69 -5.45 -4.64
C TYR A 76 8.56 -6.49 -5.31
N PHE A 77 7.98 -7.65 -5.61
CA PHE A 77 8.63 -8.69 -6.37
C PHE A 77 7.89 -8.88 -7.70
N SER A 78 8.62 -8.78 -8.81
CA SER A 78 8.08 -9.01 -10.13
C SER A 78 8.15 -10.50 -10.48
N ARG A 79 6.99 -11.13 -10.67
CA ARG A 79 6.90 -12.55 -11.04
C ARG A 79 7.45 -12.78 -12.45
N SER A 80 7.14 -11.88 -13.38
CA SER A 80 7.56 -12.03 -14.79
C SER A 80 9.06 -11.82 -14.97
N ARG A 81 9.65 -10.89 -14.22
CA ARG A 81 11.09 -10.59 -14.28
C ARG A 81 11.90 -11.34 -13.24
N ASN A 82 11.23 -12.02 -12.31
CA ASN A 82 11.84 -12.77 -11.21
C ASN A 82 12.85 -11.92 -10.43
N LYS A 83 12.46 -10.69 -10.09
CA LYS A 83 13.34 -9.78 -9.35
C LYS A 83 12.58 -8.80 -8.48
N LEU A 84 13.25 -8.32 -7.46
CA LEU A 84 12.80 -7.26 -6.57
C LEU A 84 12.86 -5.92 -7.32
N TRP A 85 11.87 -5.05 -7.08
CA TRP A 85 11.87 -3.70 -7.63
C TRP A 85 11.29 -2.71 -6.64
N LYS A 86 11.85 -1.51 -6.63
CA LYS A 86 11.37 -0.38 -5.83
C LYS A 86 10.31 0.36 -6.63
N LYS A 87 9.13 0.56 -6.03
CA LYS A 87 8.08 1.35 -6.69
C LYS A 87 8.58 2.77 -6.95
N GLY A 88 8.54 3.20 -8.20
CA GLY A 88 8.97 4.52 -8.62
C GLY A 88 10.43 4.65 -9.01
N GLU A 89 11.24 3.58 -8.96
CA GLU A 89 12.68 3.66 -9.28
C GLU A 89 12.94 4.15 -10.71
N THR A 90 12.03 3.89 -11.64
CA THR A 90 12.13 4.37 -13.03
C THR A 90 11.22 5.56 -13.30
N SER A 91 9.96 5.51 -12.83
CA SER A 91 8.95 6.51 -13.11
C SER A 91 9.01 7.74 -12.19
N GLY A 92 9.65 7.63 -11.03
CA GLY A 92 9.61 8.66 -10.00
C GLY A 92 8.33 8.67 -9.17
N ASN A 93 7.39 7.75 -9.43
CA ASN A 93 6.11 7.65 -8.72
C ASN A 93 6.27 6.74 -7.49
N PHE A 94 6.95 7.23 -6.48
CA PHE A 94 7.29 6.49 -5.26
C PHE A 94 6.07 6.25 -4.37
N GLN A 95 6.19 5.24 -3.51
CA GLN A 95 5.21 4.95 -2.46
C GLN A 95 5.93 4.89 -1.11
N ARG A 96 5.48 5.72 -0.17
CA ARG A 96 5.99 5.75 1.19
C ARG A 96 5.06 4.98 2.11
N LEU A 97 5.58 4.01 2.84
CA LEU A 97 4.79 3.20 3.76
C LEU A 97 4.47 3.96 5.04
N HIS A 98 3.20 3.96 5.43
CA HIS A 98 2.73 4.42 6.73
C HIS A 98 2.43 3.26 7.66
N GLU A 99 1.72 2.24 7.16
CA GLU A 99 1.33 1.10 7.98
C GLU A 99 1.12 -0.12 7.10
N LEU A 100 1.55 -1.29 7.59
CA LEU A 100 1.21 -2.58 7.01
C LEU A 100 0.19 -3.28 7.91
N ARG A 101 -0.81 -3.89 7.31
CA ARG A 101 -1.78 -4.74 7.98
C ARG A 101 -1.77 -6.12 7.36
N LEU A 102 -1.88 -7.12 8.20
CA LEU A 102 -2.00 -8.52 7.80
C LEU A 102 -3.46 -8.94 7.97
N ASP A 103 -4.01 -9.69 7.02
CA ASP A 103 -5.39 -10.13 7.11
C ASP A 103 -5.57 -11.27 8.12
N CYS A 104 -6.82 -11.72 8.32
CA CYS A 104 -7.18 -12.63 9.41
C CYS A 104 -6.53 -14.02 9.31
N ASP A 105 -6.24 -14.50 8.10
CA ASP A 105 -5.57 -15.78 7.86
C ASP A 105 -4.09 -15.64 7.47
N SER A 106 -3.56 -14.42 7.57
CA SER A 106 -2.13 -14.11 7.45
C SER A 106 -1.52 -14.31 6.06
N ASP A 107 -2.33 -14.28 5.01
CA ASP A 107 -1.87 -14.55 3.65
C ASP A 107 -2.01 -13.38 2.68
N THR A 108 -2.42 -12.19 3.16
CA THR A 108 -2.58 -10.98 2.35
C THR A 108 -2.20 -9.76 3.18
N LEU A 109 -1.46 -8.84 2.57
CA LEU A 109 -1.07 -7.58 3.19
C LEU A 109 -1.87 -6.42 2.62
N LEU A 110 -2.22 -5.48 3.50
CA LEU A 110 -2.71 -4.16 3.13
C LEU A 110 -1.66 -3.13 3.53
N ALA A 111 -1.17 -2.39 2.55
CA ALA A 111 -0.21 -1.30 2.78
C ALA A 111 -0.93 0.03 2.69
N LEU A 112 -0.95 0.77 3.79
CA LEU A 112 -1.41 2.15 3.81
C LEU A 112 -0.21 3.02 3.46
N ILE A 113 -0.29 3.69 2.31
CA ILE A 113 0.86 4.37 1.71
C ILE A 113 0.53 5.80 1.31
N GLU A 114 1.56 6.59 1.15
CA GLU A 114 1.50 7.89 0.51
C GLU A 114 2.09 7.75 -0.88
N GLN A 115 1.25 8.01 -1.90
CA GLN A 115 1.63 7.89 -3.30
C GLN A 115 2.13 9.24 -3.81
N LYS A 116 3.37 9.27 -4.31
CA LYS A 116 3.87 10.40 -5.10
C LYS A 116 3.55 10.11 -6.56
N GLY A 117 2.82 11.00 -7.22
CA GLY A 117 2.38 10.81 -8.60
C GLY A 117 1.24 9.79 -8.70
N VAL A 118 1.27 8.98 -9.76
CA VAL A 118 0.22 8.00 -10.07
C VAL A 118 0.71 6.57 -9.86
N ALA A 119 -0.17 5.68 -9.42
CA ALA A 119 0.19 4.30 -9.13
C ALA A 119 0.33 3.45 -10.39
N CYS A 120 -0.54 3.65 -11.38
CA CYS A 120 -0.59 2.83 -12.59
C CYS A 120 0.44 3.28 -13.62
N HIS A 121 1.15 2.31 -14.24
CA HIS A 121 2.11 2.58 -15.32
C HIS A 121 1.46 3.22 -16.55
N THR A 122 0.13 3.13 -16.71
CA THR A 122 -0.63 3.78 -17.78
C THR A 122 -0.86 5.27 -17.55
N GLY A 123 -0.42 5.81 -16.39
CA GLY A 123 -0.60 7.22 -16.03
C GLY A 123 -1.89 7.51 -15.27
N VAL A 124 -2.71 6.51 -14.99
CA VAL A 124 -3.94 6.66 -14.21
C VAL A 124 -3.62 6.57 -12.71
N LYS A 125 -4.34 7.33 -11.89
CA LYS A 125 -4.11 7.39 -10.43
C LYS A 125 -4.16 6.00 -9.79
N SER A 126 -5.17 5.20 -10.14
CA SER A 126 -5.34 3.83 -9.62
C SER A 126 -5.26 2.82 -10.76
N CYS A 127 -4.70 1.64 -10.47
CA CYS A 127 -4.73 0.51 -11.40
C CYS A 127 -6.13 -0.07 -11.59
N PHE A 128 -7.04 0.19 -10.66
CA PHE A 128 -8.41 -0.33 -10.69
C PHE A 128 -9.36 0.65 -11.40
N PHE A 129 -9.16 0.83 -12.71
CA PHE A 129 -9.94 1.79 -13.50
C PHE A 129 -10.94 1.15 -14.47
N LYS A 130 -10.95 -0.18 -14.59
CA LYS A 130 -11.89 -0.91 -15.45
C LYS A 130 -13.05 -1.41 -14.60
N SER A 131 -14.29 -1.09 -15.01
CA SER A 131 -15.49 -1.51 -14.30
C SER A 131 -16.29 -2.44 -15.19
N GLN A 132 -16.93 -3.43 -14.60
CA GLN A 132 -17.92 -4.27 -15.27
C GLN A 132 -19.27 -3.54 -15.43
N TYR A 133 -19.47 -2.47 -14.68
CA TYR A 133 -20.69 -1.66 -14.73
C TYR A 133 -20.71 -0.81 -16.01
N ASP A 134 -21.87 -0.74 -16.68
CA ASP A 134 -22.04 0.05 -17.89
C ASP A 134 -22.26 1.53 -17.53
N MET A 135 -21.19 2.31 -17.58
CA MET A 135 -21.21 3.74 -17.24
C MET A 135 -22.03 4.58 -18.23
N LYS A 136 -22.36 4.06 -19.42
CA LYS A 136 -23.13 4.79 -20.43
C LYS A 136 -24.62 4.89 -20.11
N ASN A 137 -25.12 4.05 -19.21
CA ASN A 137 -26.52 3.95 -18.84
C ASN A 137 -26.86 4.67 -17.52
N GLU A 138 -25.96 5.47 -17.03
CA GLU A 138 -26.21 6.31 -15.84
C GLU A 138 -26.91 7.61 -16.17
#